data_277981e4f40f0b098fcc878e092d455f
#
_entry.id   277981e4f40f0b098fcc878e092d455f
#
_cell.length_a   1.000
_cell.length_b   1.000
_cell.length_c   1.000
_cell.angle_alpha   90.00
_cell.angle_beta   90.00
_cell.angle_gamma   90.00
#
_symmetry.space_group_name_H-M   'P 1'
#
loop_
_entity.id
_entity.type
_entity.pdbx_description
1 polymer ?
#
loop_
_entity_poly.entity_id
_entity_poly.type
_entity_poly.pdbx_seq_one_letter_code
_entity_poly.pdbx_strand_id
1 'polypeptide(L)'
;HIVSRRQRQMCIRDRRLLGKSAHLWPEWLYKLVSKIHSRIIKFNHSFLGEKIIGDHILLLETIGSKTNQLRKTPLTYANCDNDYIVAASYSGNDKTPDWFYNLSSSNPFITINNERFEATYELIESSDKEFYWSLLDEVYPTFQMYRKRTDRDIPLIKFSKVEAL
;
A
#
# COMPACT_ATOMS: atom_id res chain seq x y z
N HIS A 1 -18.38 -1.64 17.07
CA HIS A 1 -18.28 -3.13 17.10
C HIS A 1 -16.89 -3.49 17.61
N ILE A 2 -16.83 -4.15 18.76
CA ILE A 2 -15.58 -4.56 19.44
C ILE A 2 -15.05 -5.79 18.71
N VAL A 3 -13.91 -5.64 18.04
CA VAL A 3 -13.19 -6.76 17.41
C VAL A 3 -12.69 -7.71 18.51
N SER A 4 -13.14 -8.94 18.49
CA SER A 4 -12.87 -9.97 19.50
C SER A 4 -11.37 -10.26 19.61
N ARG A 5 -10.85 -10.40 20.83
CA ARG A 5 -9.44 -10.75 21.13
C ARG A 5 -8.98 -12.08 20.49
N ARG A 6 -9.87 -12.94 20.05
CA ARG A 6 -9.55 -14.23 19.39
C ARG A 6 -9.04 -14.05 17.96
N GLN A 7 -9.48 -13.03 17.22
CA GLN A 7 -9.01 -12.76 15.85
C GLN A 7 -7.57 -12.21 15.83
N ARG A 8 -7.13 -11.55 16.91
CA ARG A 8 -5.74 -11.07 17.02
C ARG A 8 -4.70 -12.17 17.16
N GLN A 9 -5.06 -13.37 17.63
CA GLN A 9 -4.10 -14.46 17.88
C GLN A 9 -3.82 -15.34 16.66
N MET A 10 -4.66 -15.32 15.62
CA MET A 10 -4.50 -16.20 14.46
C MET A 10 -3.51 -15.67 13.41
N CYS A 11 -3.21 -14.38 13.42
CA CYS A 11 -2.27 -13.75 12.46
C CYS A 11 -0.80 -13.74 12.90
N ILE A 12 -0.45 -14.17 14.11
CA ILE A 12 0.89 -13.94 14.71
C ILE A 12 1.87 -15.12 14.50
N ARG A 13 1.46 -16.28 13.96
CA ARG A 13 2.24 -17.51 14.19
C ARG A 13 3.37 -17.83 13.21
N ASP A 14 3.55 -17.20 12.06
CA ASP A 14 4.45 -17.73 11.03
C ASP A 14 5.58 -16.83 10.47
N ARG A 15 5.96 -15.70 11.11
CA ARG A 15 6.99 -14.80 10.54
C ARG A 15 8.15 -14.42 11.47
N ARG A 16 8.73 -15.34 12.22
CA ARG A 16 9.89 -14.99 13.09
C ARG A 16 11.29 -15.06 12.44
N LEU A 17 11.45 -15.34 11.15
CA LEU A 17 12.78 -15.66 10.61
C LEU A 17 13.42 -14.68 9.61
N LEU A 18 12.76 -13.63 9.14
CA LEU A 18 13.33 -12.73 8.11
C LEU A 18 13.52 -11.25 8.50
N GLY A 19 13.24 -10.86 9.75
CA GLY A 19 13.18 -9.45 10.17
C GLY A 19 14.46 -8.83 10.76
N LYS A 20 15.59 -9.53 10.85
CA LYS A 20 16.72 -9.06 11.68
C LYS A 20 17.91 -8.42 10.95
N SER A 21 17.93 -8.30 9.63
CA SER A 21 19.13 -7.79 8.91
C SER A 21 18.97 -6.44 8.20
N ALA A 22 17.80 -5.84 8.19
CA ALA A 22 17.57 -4.59 7.44
C ALA A 22 18.18 -3.33 8.08
N HIS A 23 18.58 -3.35 9.34
CA HIS A 23 19.12 -2.18 10.05
C HIS A 23 20.58 -1.83 9.73
N LEU A 24 21.29 -2.64 8.94
CA LEU A 24 22.73 -2.47 8.68
C LEU A 24 23.06 -1.92 7.29
N TRP A 25 22.07 -1.58 6.48
CA TRP A 25 22.35 -1.11 5.13
C TRP A 25 22.56 0.40 5.09
N PRO A 26 23.65 0.89 4.44
CA PRO A 26 23.92 2.32 4.32
C PRO A 26 22.85 3.01 3.44
N GLU A 27 22.58 4.30 3.72
CA GLU A 27 21.51 5.06 3.03
C GLU A 27 21.63 5.07 1.49
N TRP A 28 22.85 5.03 0.96
CA TRP A 28 23.07 5.00 -0.49
C TRP A 28 22.54 3.70 -1.13
N LEU A 29 22.59 2.58 -0.39
CA LEU A 29 22.09 1.29 -0.86
C LEU A 29 20.57 1.27 -0.88
N TYR A 30 19.91 1.92 0.08
CA TYR A 30 18.46 2.13 0.05
C TYR A 30 18.02 2.98 -1.14
N LYS A 31 18.77 4.05 -1.44
CA LYS A 31 18.51 4.90 -2.63
C LYS A 31 18.70 4.13 -3.93
N LEU A 32 19.70 3.26 -4.00
CA LEU A 32 19.96 2.41 -5.16
C LEU A 32 18.88 1.35 -5.33
N VAL A 33 18.53 0.64 -4.26
CA VAL A 33 17.47 -0.37 -4.26
C VAL A 33 16.13 0.25 -4.61
N SER A 34 15.79 1.42 -4.07
CA SER A 34 14.57 2.16 -4.39
C SER A 34 14.52 2.60 -5.86
N LYS A 35 15.64 3.05 -6.44
CA LYS A 35 15.74 3.42 -7.88
C LYS A 35 15.65 2.19 -8.79
N ILE A 36 16.29 1.10 -8.43
CA ILE A 36 16.23 -0.17 -9.16
C ILE A 36 14.83 -0.74 -9.06
N HIS A 37 14.23 -0.72 -7.88
CA HIS A 37 12.89 -1.18 -7.61
C HIS A 37 11.83 -0.42 -8.44
N SER A 38 11.91 0.91 -8.47
CA SER A 38 11.01 1.74 -9.29
C SER A 38 11.20 1.54 -10.80
N ARG A 39 12.39 1.16 -11.26
CA ARG A 39 12.64 0.80 -12.66
C ARG A 39 12.18 -0.61 -13.02
N ILE A 40 12.38 -1.59 -12.14
CA ILE A 40 11.94 -2.98 -12.33
C ILE A 40 10.42 -3.06 -12.33
N ILE A 41 9.73 -2.33 -11.46
CA ILE A 41 8.25 -2.26 -11.44
C ILE A 41 7.70 -1.64 -12.73
N LYS A 42 8.43 -0.71 -13.36
CA LYS A 42 8.03 -0.15 -14.66
C LYS A 42 8.25 -1.08 -15.84
N PHE A 43 9.15 -2.07 -15.73
CA PHE A 43 9.60 -2.87 -16.90
C PHE A 43 9.08 -4.31 -16.89
N ASN A 44 8.68 -4.88 -15.78
CA ASN A 44 8.18 -6.25 -15.72
C ASN A 44 6.86 -6.37 -14.95
N HIS A 45 5.77 -6.35 -15.68
CA HIS A 45 4.51 -6.91 -15.22
C HIS A 45 4.73 -8.39 -14.84
N SER A 46 4.53 -8.73 -13.61
CA SER A 46 3.99 -9.98 -13.12
C SER A 46 4.85 -10.98 -12.33
N PHE A 47 6.11 -11.22 -12.57
CA PHE A 47 6.69 -12.43 -11.96
C PHE A 47 7.78 -12.19 -10.89
N LEU A 48 8.55 -11.12 -10.98
CA LEU A 48 9.66 -10.85 -10.06
C LEU A 48 9.29 -9.91 -8.89
N GLY A 49 8.26 -9.08 -9.07
CA GLY A 49 7.79 -8.15 -8.05
C GLY A 49 7.15 -8.87 -6.86
N GLU A 50 6.29 -9.85 -7.12
CA GLU A 50 5.60 -10.64 -6.09
C GLU A 50 6.56 -11.42 -5.19
N LYS A 51 7.64 -11.94 -5.76
CA LYS A 51 8.62 -12.77 -5.01
C LYS A 51 9.57 -11.95 -4.13
N ILE A 52 9.76 -10.66 -4.42
CA ILE A 52 10.70 -9.79 -3.69
C ILE A 52 10.00 -8.97 -2.61
N ILE A 53 8.72 -8.60 -2.79
CA ILE A 53 7.98 -7.72 -1.88
C ILE A 53 6.92 -8.49 -1.07
N GLY A 54 6.65 -9.75 -1.41
CA GLY A 54 5.63 -10.59 -0.77
C GLY A 54 4.22 -10.33 -1.31
N ASP A 55 3.27 -11.10 -0.78
CA ASP A 55 1.88 -11.24 -1.25
C ASP A 55 0.97 -9.99 -1.04
N HIS A 56 1.54 -8.82 -0.71
CA HIS A 56 0.80 -7.62 -0.30
C HIS A 56 0.94 -6.46 -1.29
N ILE A 57 0.89 -6.76 -2.59
CA ILE A 57 0.86 -5.74 -3.65
C ILE A 57 -0.46 -5.80 -4.39
N LEU A 58 -1.15 -4.66 -4.46
CA LEU A 58 -2.27 -4.44 -5.36
C LEU A 58 -1.84 -3.56 -6.53
N LEU A 59 -2.47 -3.74 -7.68
CA LEU A 59 -2.36 -2.84 -8.82
C LEU A 59 -3.61 -1.95 -8.86
N LEU A 60 -3.43 -0.68 -8.53
CA LEU A 60 -4.49 0.34 -8.60
C LEU A 60 -4.57 0.91 -10.01
N GLU A 61 -5.76 0.87 -10.62
CA GLU A 61 -6.07 1.50 -11.90
C GLU A 61 -6.96 2.72 -11.66
N THR A 62 -6.52 3.89 -12.12
CA THR A 62 -7.25 5.15 -12.02
C THR A 62 -7.25 5.89 -13.35
N ILE A 63 -8.22 6.77 -13.56
CA ILE A 63 -8.22 7.70 -14.69
C ILE A 63 -7.53 9.01 -14.27
N GLY A 64 -6.50 9.39 -15.01
CA GLY A 64 -5.75 10.62 -14.73
C GLY A 64 -6.65 11.86 -14.84
N SER A 65 -6.86 12.57 -13.75
CA SER A 65 -7.77 13.72 -13.64
C SER A 65 -7.46 14.84 -14.63
N LYS A 66 -6.20 15.00 -15.05
CA LYS A 66 -5.78 16.03 -16.02
C LYS A 66 -5.65 15.50 -17.45
N THR A 67 -5.40 14.22 -17.64
CA THR A 67 -5.04 13.65 -18.95
C THR A 67 -6.09 12.70 -19.49
N ASN A 68 -7.07 12.33 -18.69
CA ASN A 68 -8.09 11.32 -18.99
C ASN A 68 -7.51 9.97 -19.45
N GLN A 69 -6.28 9.66 -19.08
CA GLN A 69 -5.60 8.43 -19.44
C GLN A 69 -5.62 7.43 -18.28
N LEU A 70 -5.76 6.16 -18.62
CA LEU A 70 -5.63 5.07 -17.65
C LEU A 70 -4.22 5.09 -17.03
N ARG A 71 -4.15 5.06 -15.71
CA ARG A 71 -2.93 4.98 -14.92
C ARG A 71 -2.97 3.72 -14.06
N LYS A 72 -1.86 2.99 -14.04
CA LYS A 72 -1.68 1.81 -13.22
C LYS A 72 -0.58 2.04 -12.21
N THR A 73 -0.88 1.85 -10.94
CA THR A 73 0.05 2.13 -9.84
C THR A 73 0.10 0.92 -8.91
N PRO A 74 1.26 0.26 -8.77
CA PRO A 74 1.44 -0.78 -7.76
C PRO A 74 1.54 -0.14 -6.37
N LEU A 75 0.77 -0.66 -5.42
CA LEU A 75 0.73 -0.18 -4.05
C LEU A 75 0.84 -1.35 -3.07
N THR A 76 1.59 -1.15 -1.99
CA THR A 76 1.58 -2.07 -0.85
C THR A 76 0.30 -1.84 -0.05
N TYR A 77 -0.38 -2.94 0.29
CA TYR A 77 -1.60 -2.90 1.07
C TYR A 77 -1.54 -3.79 2.31
N ALA A 78 -2.34 -3.46 3.31
CA ALA A 78 -2.66 -4.33 4.43
C ALA A 78 -4.13 -4.74 4.34
N ASN A 79 -4.45 -5.97 4.74
CA ASN A 79 -5.83 -6.41 4.85
C ASN A 79 -6.43 -5.95 6.20
N CYS A 80 -7.67 -5.50 6.15
CA CYS A 80 -8.50 -5.26 7.32
C CYS A 80 -9.89 -5.79 7.02
N ASP A 81 -10.22 -6.96 7.56
CA ASP A 81 -11.41 -7.75 7.19
C ASP A 81 -11.48 -8.02 5.68
N ASN A 82 -12.48 -7.48 4.98
CA ASN A 82 -12.63 -7.59 3.53
C ASN A 82 -12.11 -6.37 2.77
N ASP A 83 -11.45 -5.43 3.46
CA ASP A 83 -10.97 -4.18 2.91
C ASP A 83 -9.45 -4.19 2.74
N TYR A 84 -8.98 -3.32 1.85
CA TYR A 84 -7.57 -3.15 1.51
C TYR A 84 -7.10 -1.76 1.89
N ILE A 85 -6.16 -1.67 2.83
CA ILE A 85 -5.66 -0.41 3.36
C ILE A 85 -4.36 -0.03 2.63
N VAL A 86 -4.29 1.19 2.10
CA VAL A 86 -3.09 1.71 1.45
C VAL A 86 -2.72 3.09 1.97
N ALA A 87 -1.44 3.43 1.88
CA ALA A 87 -0.92 4.74 2.26
C ALA A 87 -0.47 5.54 1.04
N ALA A 88 -0.94 6.78 0.91
CA ALA A 88 -0.46 7.73 -0.10
C ALA A 88 0.90 8.34 0.31
N SER A 89 1.87 7.47 0.66
CA SER A 89 3.13 7.84 1.28
C SER A 89 4.14 8.47 0.32
N TYR A 90 4.13 8.08 -0.94
CA TYR A 90 5.10 8.50 -1.96
C TYR A 90 6.57 8.41 -1.47
N SER A 91 6.90 7.30 -0.79
CA SER A 91 8.23 7.08 -0.18
C SER A 91 8.66 8.14 0.84
N GLY A 92 7.71 8.80 1.50
CA GLY A 92 7.96 9.89 2.44
C GLY A 92 8.30 11.22 1.78
N ASN A 93 7.88 11.44 0.54
CA ASN A 93 8.00 12.74 -0.12
C ASN A 93 6.95 13.73 0.43
N ASP A 94 7.28 15.04 0.42
CA ASP A 94 6.36 16.10 0.85
C ASP A 94 5.15 16.29 -0.08
N LYS A 95 5.17 15.67 -1.26
CA LYS A 95 4.06 15.70 -2.20
C LYS A 95 3.18 14.46 -2.04
N THR A 96 1.87 14.65 -2.12
CA THR A 96 0.93 13.54 -2.26
C THR A 96 1.03 12.97 -3.68
N PRO A 97 1.02 11.64 -3.86
CA PRO A 97 1.12 11.02 -5.18
C PRO A 97 -0.09 11.32 -6.06
N ASP A 98 0.13 11.41 -7.38
CA ASP A 98 -0.91 11.79 -8.34
C ASP A 98 -2.10 10.83 -8.37
N TRP A 99 -1.88 9.55 -8.11
CA TRP A 99 -2.96 8.56 -8.09
C TRP A 99 -4.03 8.87 -7.04
N PHE A 100 -3.65 9.50 -5.93
CA PHE A 100 -4.57 9.91 -4.88
C PHE A 100 -5.59 10.94 -5.40
N TYR A 101 -5.13 11.93 -6.16
CA TYR A 101 -6.00 12.93 -6.76
C TYR A 101 -6.87 12.36 -7.88
N ASN A 102 -6.43 11.29 -8.53
CA ASN A 102 -7.20 10.64 -9.59
C ASN A 102 -8.43 9.87 -9.05
N LEU A 103 -8.44 9.51 -7.77
CA LEU A 103 -9.58 8.81 -7.16
C LEU A 103 -10.88 9.60 -7.24
N SER A 104 -10.81 10.95 -7.25
CA SER A 104 -11.99 11.81 -7.35
C SER A 104 -12.69 11.76 -8.71
N SER A 105 -12.08 11.18 -9.73
CA SER A 105 -12.58 11.18 -11.11
C SER A 105 -13.55 10.02 -11.42
N SER A 106 -13.35 8.87 -10.80
CA SER A 106 -14.18 7.66 -10.97
C SER A 106 -13.80 6.61 -9.94
N ASN A 107 -14.68 5.63 -9.74
CA ASN A 107 -14.31 4.45 -8.98
C ASN A 107 -13.07 3.77 -9.58
N PRO A 108 -12.09 3.41 -8.78
CA PRO A 108 -10.90 2.72 -9.24
C PRO A 108 -11.17 1.24 -9.50
N PHE A 109 -10.34 0.62 -10.34
CA PHE A 109 -10.21 -0.83 -10.37
C PHE A 109 -8.96 -1.27 -9.63
N ILE A 110 -9.06 -2.41 -8.95
CA ILE A 110 -7.95 -3.02 -8.21
C ILE A 110 -7.73 -4.43 -8.74
N THR A 111 -6.46 -4.80 -8.91
CA THR A 111 -6.07 -6.16 -9.22
C THR A 111 -5.21 -6.71 -8.08
N ILE A 112 -5.61 -7.84 -7.51
CA ILE A 112 -4.90 -8.60 -6.47
C ILE A 112 -4.92 -10.07 -6.88
N ASN A 113 -3.79 -10.76 -6.86
CA ASN A 113 -3.70 -12.19 -7.21
C ASN A 113 -4.38 -12.53 -8.55
N ASN A 114 -4.22 -11.67 -9.56
CA ASN A 114 -4.86 -11.78 -10.88
C ASN A 114 -6.40 -11.61 -10.90
N GLU A 115 -7.03 -11.34 -9.79
CA GLU A 115 -8.44 -10.97 -9.74
C GLU A 115 -8.57 -9.45 -9.86
N ARG A 116 -9.30 -8.98 -10.91
CA ARG A 116 -9.59 -7.56 -11.13
C ARG A 116 -11.03 -7.26 -10.77
N PHE A 117 -11.25 -6.26 -9.93
CA PHE A 117 -12.59 -5.84 -9.48
C PHE A 117 -12.67 -4.32 -9.35
N GLU A 118 -13.87 -3.79 -9.43
CA GLU A 118 -14.17 -2.40 -9.09
C GLU A 118 -14.17 -2.22 -7.59
N ALA A 119 -13.63 -1.09 -7.11
CA ALA A 119 -13.61 -0.78 -5.69
C ALA A 119 -14.20 0.61 -5.41
N THR A 120 -14.86 0.73 -4.27
CA THR A 120 -15.12 2.02 -3.63
C THR A 120 -13.92 2.40 -2.78
N TYR A 121 -13.81 3.68 -2.40
CA TYR A 121 -12.75 4.15 -1.51
C TYR A 121 -13.27 5.10 -0.45
N GLU A 122 -12.62 5.09 0.69
CA GLU A 122 -12.90 5.94 1.83
C GLU A 122 -11.58 6.46 2.41
N LEU A 123 -11.54 7.74 2.78
CA LEU A 123 -10.41 8.30 3.53
C LEU A 123 -10.54 7.94 5.00
N ILE A 124 -9.46 7.41 5.57
CA ILE A 124 -9.41 7.06 6.98
C ILE A 124 -9.22 8.33 7.81
N GLU A 125 -10.11 8.53 8.78
CA GLU A 125 -10.07 9.66 9.69
C GLU A 125 -8.85 9.65 10.58
N SER A 126 -8.43 10.83 11.06
CA SER A 126 -7.21 10.99 11.87
C SER A 126 -7.27 10.21 13.18
N SER A 127 -8.45 10.03 13.77
CA SER A 127 -8.67 9.24 14.99
C SER A 127 -8.30 7.77 14.85
N ASP A 128 -8.42 7.21 13.66
CA ASP A 128 -8.27 5.79 13.39
C ASP A 128 -6.93 5.44 12.74
N LYS A 129 -6.18 6.45 12.28
CA LYS A 129 -4.94 6.26 11.52
C LYS A 129 -3.90 5.42 12.24
N GLU A 130 -3.77 5.55 13.56
CA GLU A 130 -2.76 4.80 14.33
C GLU A 130 -2.99 3.29 14.22
N PHE A 131 -4.24 2.85 14.31
CA PHE A 131 -4.60 1.46 14.12
C PHE A 131 -4.22 0.96 12.72
N TYR A 132 -4.61 1.68 11.66
CA TYR A 132 -4.32 1.27 10.29
C TYR A 132 -2.83 1.36 9.94
N TRP A 133 -2.09 2.31 10.54
CA TRP A 133 -0.65 2.34 10.41
C TRP A 133 0.01 1.11 11.01
N SER A 134 -0.50 0.58 12.13
CA SER A 134 0.05 -0.64 12.72
C SER A 134 -0.07 -1.84 11.77
N LEU A 135 -1.19 -1.97 11.04
CA LEU A 135 -1.38 -3.01 10.03
C LEU A 135 -0.42 -2.86 8.84
N LEU A 136 -0.25 -1.63 8.36
CA LEU A 136 0.68 -1.34 7.26
C LEU A 136 2.14 -1.58 7.65
N ASP A 137 2.53 -1.22 8.87
CA ASP A 137 3.89 -1.44 9.39
C ASP A 137 4.23 -2.93 9.56
N GLU A 138 3.25 -3.77 9.91
CA GLU A 138 3.43 -5.21 9.95
C GLU A 138 3.76 -5.79 8.57
N VAL A 139 3.09 -5.30 7.53
CA VAL A 139 3.31 -5.73 6.14
C VAL A 139 4.61 -5.15 5.57
N TYR A 140 4.85 -3.86 5.79
CA TYR A 140 6.00 -3.15 5.24
C TYR A 140 6.58 -2.15 6.25
N PRO A 141 7.51 -2.57 7.10
CA PRO A 141 8.09 -1.75 8.18
C PRO A 141 8.74 -0.43 7.72
N THR A 142 9.09 -0.34 6.43
CA THR A 142 9.66 0.89 5.84
C THR A 142 8.71 2.08 5.89
N PHE A 143 7.40 1.87 6.05
CA PHE A 143 6.44 2.96 6.24
C PHE A 143 6.76 3.84 7.45
N GLN A 144 7.32 3.28 8.52
CA GLN A 144 7.78 4.06 9.68
C GLN A 144 8.85 5.09 9.28
N MET A 145 9.76 4.72 8.40
CA MET A 145 10.78 5.63 7.88
C MET A 145 10.17 6.70 6.96
N TYR A 146 9.15 6.34 6.17
CA TYR A 146 8.46 7.31 5.31
C TYR A 146 7.76 8.39 6.11
N ARG A 147 7.09 8.03 7.23
CA ARG A 147 6.47 8.98 8.16
C ARG A 147 7.47 9.92 8.83
N LYS A 148 8.71 9.48 9.07
CA LYS A 148 9.77 10.31 9.65
C LYS A 148 10.41 11.29 8.66
N ARG A 149 10.18 11.14 7.36
CA ARG A 149 10.79 11.95 6.30
C ARG A 149 9.98 13.18 5.92
N THR A 150 8.73 13.24 6.34
CA THR A 150 7.81 14.33 5.98
C THR A 150 6.95 14.67 7.17
N ASP A 151 6.68 15.97 7.34
CA ASP A 151 5.76 16.47 8.36
C ASP A 151 4.30 16.48 7.87
N ARG A 152 4.06 16.18 6.59
CA ARG A 152 2.69 16.13 6.08
C ARG A 152 1.92 14.95 6.66
N ASP A 153 0.66 15.16 6.90
CA ASP A 153 -0.28 14.10 7.20
C ASP A 153 -0.47 13.20 5.96
N ILE A 154 0.04 11.98 6.01
CA ILE A 154 -0.06 11.02 4.90
C ILE A 154 -1.49 10.46 4.89
N PRO A 155 -2.26 10.63 3.78
CA PRO A 155 -3.58 10.03 3.67
C PRO A 155 -3.51 8.50 3.68
N LEU A 156 -4.38 7.89 4.45
CA LEU A 156 -4.67 6.46 4.39
C LEU A 156 -6.01 6.25 3.70
N ILE A 157 -6.07 5.28 2.82
CA ILE A 157 -7.24 4.97 2.02
C ILE A 157 -7.65 3.52 2.26
N LYS A 158 -8.92 3.33 2.52
CA LYS A 158 -9.58 2.03 2.60
C LYS A 158 -10.30 1.79 1.27
N PHE A 159 -9.99 0.69 0.61
CA PHE A 159 -10.68 0.22 -0.58
C PHE A 159 -11.55 -0.98 -0.23
N SER A 160 -12.81 -0.95 -0.66
CA SER A 160 -13.78 -2.04 -0.50
C SER A 160 -14.22 -2.54 -1.88
N LYS A 161 -14.29 -3.86 -2.06
CA LYS A 161 -14.78 -4.46 -3.30
C LYS A 161 -16.26 -4.11 -3.49
N VAL A 162 -16.62 -3.65 -4.70
CA VAL A 162 -18.03 -3.48 -5.05
C VAL A 162 -18.64 -4.87 -5.22
N GLU A 163 -19.62 -5.20 -4.39
CA GLU A 163 -20.38 -6.43 -4.55
C GLU A 163 -21.27 -6.31 -5.80
N ALA A 164 -21.22 -7.31 -6.67
CA ALA A 164 -22.18 -7.41 -7.77
C ALA A 164 -23.57 -7.71 -7.17
N LEU A 165 -24.55 -6.82 -7.47
CA LEU A 165 -25.94 -7.04 -7.14
C LEU A 165 -26.52 -8.25 -7.85
#